data_43eed246b0d98cad30da7f827f5b4d9f
#
_entry.id   43eed246b0d98cad30da7f827f5b4d9f
#
_cell.length_a   1.000
_cell.length_b   1.000
_cell.length_c   1.000
_cell.angle_alpha   90.00
_cell.angle_beta   90.00
_cell.angle_gamma   90.00
#
_symmetry.space_group_name_H-M   'P 1'
#
loop_
_entity.id
_entity.type
_entity.pdbx_description
1 polymer ?
#
loop_
_entity_poly.entity_id
_entity_poly.type
_entity_poly.pdbx_seq_one_letter_code
_entity_poly.pdbx_strand_id
1 'polypeptide(L)'
;MRIFHIHSSGVHELTALPHHLPEQGFVWIACARPAFQLRLAEIQQHLQLLTGLQLVDLHVSDLLNAQLPSHYDYTSQYDLLVFRRLGTGNGDSNAGPADVLPGPAAAAAQPAAPAPGKTPPRRGGPPVLRRIDTSPVGFAVFDRVLLTVHPPDCLVRDTYATRLLAAVPSIP
;
A
#
# COMPACT_ATOMS: atom_id res chain seq x y z
N MET A 1 -11.69 2.66 -1.93
CA MET A 1 -11.80 2.79 -0.47
C MET A 1 -12.90 1.87 0.00
N ARG A 2 -12.65 1.13 1.08
CA ARG A 2 -13.65 0.28 1.76
C ARG A 2 -13.73 0.71 3.22
N ILE A 3 -14.89 0.62 3.82
CA ILE A 3 -15.12 1.09 5.19
C ILE A 3 -15.86 -0.01 5.94
N PHE A 4 -15.38 -0.35 7.11
CA PHE A 4 -15.96 -1.41 7.93
C PHE A 4 -16.26 -0.87 9.34
N HIS A 5 -17.42 -1.21 9.85
CA HIS A 5 -17.73 -1.12 11.26
C HIS A 5 -17.50 -2.50 11.88
N ILE A 6 -16.61 -2.57 12.84
CA ILE A 6 -16.21 -3.80 13.53
C ILE A 6 -16.59 -3.69 14.99
N HIS A 7 -17.38 -4.65 15.48
CA HIS A 7 -17.84 -4.70 16.87
C HIS A 7 -17.91 -6.16 17.34
N SER A 8 -18.15 -6.37 18.62
CA SER A 8 -18.13 -7.71 19.25
C SER A 8 -19.11 -8.70 18.62
N SER A 9 -20.25 -8.25 18.10
CA SER A 9 -21.26 -9.11 17.48
C SER A 9 -21.15 -9.20 15.94
N GLY A 10 -20.15 -8.57 15.32
CA GLY A 10 -19.96 -8.73 13.89
C GLY A 10 -19.19 -7.61 13.19
N VAL A 11 -19.16 -7.72 11.86
CA VAL A 11 -18.51 -6.78 10.95
C VAL A 11 -19.49 -6.38 9.87
N HIS A 12 -19.63 -5.09 9.65
CA HIS A 12 -20.48 -4.55 8.58
C HIS A 12 -19.67 -3.63 7.66
N GLU A 13 -19.78 -3.84 6.36
CA GLU A 13 -19.21 -2.92 5.39
C GLU A 13 -20.17 -1.75 5.18
N LEU A 14 -19.64 -0.53 5.30
CA LEU A 14 -20.38 0.70 5.14
C LEU A 14 -20.21 1.23 3.71
N THR A 15 -21.26 1.82 3.17
CA THR A 15 -21.26 2.41 1.82
C THR A 15 -20.63 3.80 1.77
N ALA A 16 -20.57 4.50 2.91
CA ALA A 16 -20.03 5.84 3.05
C ALA A 16 -19.30 6.01 4.38
N LEU A 17 -18.45 7.03 4.46
CA LEU A 17 -17.80 7.42 5.72
C LEU A 17 -18.86 7.88 6.72
N PRO A 18 -18.88 7.35 7.95
CA PRO A 18 -19.84 7.73 8.96
C PRO A 18 -19.58 9.16 9.47
N HIS A 19 -20.60 9.85 9.90
CA HIS A 19 -20.49 11.18 10.50
C HIS A 19 -20.28 11.13 12.02
N HIS A 20 -20.57 10.00 12.64
CA HIS A 20 -20.42 9.78 14.08
C HIS A 20 -19.78 8.42 14.33
N LEU A 21 -19.02 8.33 15.42
CA LEU A 21 -18.52 7.03 15.89
C LEU A 21 -19.71 6.16 16.29
N PRO A 22 -19.69 4.87 15.94
CA PRO A 22 -20.70 3.92 16.42
C PRO A 22 -20.61 3.80 17.95
N GLU A 23 -21.69 3.43 18.62
CA GLU A 23 -21.70 3.29 20.09
C GLU A 23 -20.71 2.24 20.58
N GLN A 24 -20.53 1.14 19.81
CA GLN A 24 -19.62 0.05 20.12
C GLN A 24 -18.70 -0.26 18.96
N GLY A 25 -17.50 -0.80 19.29
CA GLY A 25 -16.53 -1.19 18.29
C GLY A 25 -15.75 -0.01 17.71
N PHE A 26 -15.22 -0.20 16.51
CA PHE A 26 -14.39 0.79 15.82
C PHE A 26 -14.67 0.80 14.32
N VAL A 27 -14.26 1.88 13.66
CA VAL A 27 -14.36 2.05 12.21
C VAL A 27 -13.00 1.77 11.58
N TRP A 28 -12.96 0.86 10.61
CA TRP A 28 -11.78 0.63 9.79
C TRP A 28 -11.96 1.21 8.39
N ILE A 29 -11.13 2.18 8.02
CA ILE A 29 -11.09 2.82 6.71
C ILE A 29 -9.90 2.24 5.95
N ALA A 30 -10.17 1.41 4.93
CA ALA A 30 -9.16 0.79 4.09
C ALA A 30 -9.06 1.53 2.74
N CYS A 31 -7.94 2.18 2.48
CA CYS A 31 -7.76 3.04 1.31
C CYS A 31 -6.53 2.64 0.49
N ALA A 32 -6.70 2.48 -0.82
CA ALA A 32 -5.55 2.38 -1.71
C ALA A 32 -4.84 3.74 -1.80
N ARG A 33 -3.51 3.75 -1.88
CA ARG A 33 -2.68 4.97 -1.86
C ARG A 33 -3.13 6.03 -2.88
N PRO A 34 -3.45 5.71 -4.15
CA PRO A 34 -3.96 6.70 -5.09
C PRO A 34 -5.33 7.27 -4.68
N ALA A 35 -6.20 6.43 -4.12
CA ALA A 35 -7.52 6.87 -3.65
C ALA A 35 -7.40 7.72 -2.37
N PHE A 36 -6.42 7.42 -1.49
CA PHE A 36 -6.09 8.23 -0.31
C PHE A 36 -5.64 9.62 -0.73
N GLN A 37 -4.72 9.72 -1.69
CA GLN A 37 -4.24 11.00 -2.22
C GLN A 37 -5.39 11.83 -2.82
N LEU A 38 -6.25 11.20 -3.62
CA LEU A 38 -7.37 11.88 -4.29
C LEU A 38 -8.43 12.38 -3.30
N ARG A 39 -8.69 11.62 -2.23
CA ARG A 39 -9.74 11.90 -1.25
C ARG A 39 -9.21 12.41 0.09
N LEU A 40 -7.97 12.91 0.12
CA LEU A 40 -7.30 13.30 1.35
C LEU A 40 -8.12 14.31 2.17
N ALA A 41 -8.64 15.36 1.54
CA ALA A 41 -9.41 16.38 2.23
C ALA A 41 -10.68 15.80 2.88
N GLU A 42 -11.39 14.93 2.18
CA GLU A 42 -12.57 14.23 2.70
C GLU A 42 -12.22 13.32 3.88
N ILE A 43 -11.16 12.56 3.76
CA ILE A 43 -10.69 11.65 4.83
C ILE A 43 -10.28 12.47 6.06
N GLN A 44 -9.51 13.55 5.89
CA GLN A 44 -9.12 14.44 6.98
C GLN A 44 -10.32 15.05 7.68
N GLN A 45 -11.32 15.51 6.91
CA GLN A 45 -12.56 16.04 7.48
C GLN A 45 -13.32 14.99 8.31
N HIS A 46 -13.41 13.75 7.82
CA HIS A 46 -14.09 12.69 8.56
C HIS A 46 -13.29 12.23 9.78
N LEU A 47 -11.96 12.18 9.71
CA LEU A 47 -11.12 11.93 10.88
C LEU A 47 -11.37 13.01 11.95
N GLN A 48 -11.41 14.29 11.54
CA GLN A 48 -11.74 15.40 12.44
C GLN A 48 -13.12 15.25 13.09
N LEU A 49 -14.14 14.84 12.32
CA LEU A 49 -15.48 14.62 12.84
C LEU A 49 -15.57 13.43 13.79
N LEU A 50 -14.86 12.33 13.48
CA LEU A 50 -14.94 11.09 14.24
C LEU A 50 -14.04 11.10 15.48
N THR A 51 -12.86 11.70 15.40
CA THR A 51 -11.84 11.59 16.45
C THR A 51 -11.47 12.94 17.08
N GLY A 52 -11.90 14.06 16.49
CA GLY A 52 -11.44 15.39 16.83
C GLY A 52 -10.02 15.72 16.33
N LEU A 53 -9.41 14.82 15.54
CA LEU A 53 -8.01 14.89 15.12
C LEU A 53 -7.88 14.80 13.60
N GLN A 54 -6.77 15.32 13.09
CA GLN A 54 -6.36 15.16 11.71
C GLN A 54 -4.95 14.55 11.68
N LEU A 55 -4.62 13.89 10.56
CA LEU A 55 -3.25 13.48 10.32
C LEU A 55 -2.37 14.71 10.11
N VAL A 56 -1.20 14.75 10.74
CA VAL A 56 -0.20 15.78 10.46
C VAL A 56 0.39 15.60 9.06
N ASP A 57 0.84 16.67 8.43
CA ASP A 57 1.35 16.67 7.04
C ASP A 57 2.51 15.69 6.84
N LEU A 58 3.38 15.55 7.84
CA LEU A 58 4.47 14.57 7.82
C LEU A 58 3.93 13.15 7.64
N HIS A 59 2.95 12.76 8.45
CA HIS A 59 2.34 11.42 8.39
C HIS A 59 1.53 11.19 7.11
N VAL A 60 0.89 12.24 6.57
CA VAL A 60 0.27 12.17 5.23
C VAL A 60 1.32 11.87 4.17
N SER A 61 2.46 12.56 4.21
CA SER A 61 3.60 12.31 3.32
C SER A 61 4.14 10.89 3.46
N ASP A 62 4.26 10.39 4.68
CA ASP A 62 4.73 9.04 4.98
C ASP A 62 3.79 7.96 4.43
N LEU A 63 2.48 8.13 4.61
CA LEU A 63 1.46 7.22 4.08
C LEU A 63 1.43 7.19 2.54
N LEU A 64 1.78 8.30 1.90
CA LEU A 64 1.86 8.42 0.44
C LEU A 64 3.18 7.90 -0.13
N ASN A 65 4.25 7.82 0.67
CA ASN A 65 5.58 7.45 0.21
C ASN A 65 5.70 5.93 0.00
N ALA A 66 5.75 5.50 -1.28
CA ALA A 66 5.90 4.09 -1.65
C ALA A 66 7.30 3.51 -1.33
N GLN A 67 8.29 4.35 -1.03
CA GLN A 67 9.67 3.94 -0.74
C GLN A 67 10.02 3.95 0.75
N LEU A 68 9.10 4.42 1.60
CA LEU A 68 9.35 4.56 3.02
C LEU A 68 9.73 3.21 3.66
N PRO A 69 10.80 3.14 4.47
CA PRO A 69 11.11 1.94 5.25
C PRO A 69 10.06 1.68 6.33
N SER A 70 10.03 0.46 6.86
CA SER A 70 9.20 0.17 8.03
C SER A 70 9.63 1.01 9.20
N HIS A 71 8.68 1.69 9.84
CA HIS A 71 8.91 2.48 11.05
C HIS A 71 7.63 2.62 11.87
N TYR A 72 7.79 3.05 13.09
CA TYR A 72 6.72 3.37 14.03
C TYR A 72 6.97 4.77 14.58
N ASP A 73 5.94 5.59 14.56
CA ASP A 73 5.93 6.91 15.16
C ASP A 73 4.76 7.04 16.14
N TYR A 74 5.10 7.39 17.37
CA TYR A 74 4.15 7.57 18.46
C TYR A 74 3.85 9.05 18.63
N THR A 75 2.58 9.42 18.49
CA THR A 75 2.11 10.73 18.91
C THR A 75 1.26 10.60 20.18
N SER A 76 1.04 11.71 20.88
CA SER A 76 0.14 11.71 22.03
C SER A 76 -1.35 11.53 21.67
N GLN A 77 -1.68 11.50 20.37
CA GLN A 77 -3.04 11.53 19.85
C GLN A 77 -3.42 10.31 19.03
N TYR A 78 -2.48 9.74 18.28
CA TYR A 78 -2.64 8.53 17.50
C TYR A 78 -1.27 7.95 17.16
N ASP A 79 -1.24 6.69 16.78
CA ASP A 79 -0.02 5.98 16.38
C ASP A 79 0.06 5.87 14.87
N LEU A 80 1.26 6.06 14.30
CA LEU A 80 1.55 5.77 12.91
C LEU A 80 2.49 4.57 12.81
N LEU A 81 2.08 3.57 12.04
CA LEU A 81 2.94 2.44 11.68
C LEU A 81 3.06 2.37 10.16
N VAL A 82 4.26 2.17 9.68
CA VAL A 82 4.51 1.79 8.29
C VAL A 82 5.20 0.44 8.30
N PHE A 83 4.63 -0.52 7.61
CA PHE A 83 5.13 -1.87 7.53
C PHE A 83 5.35 -2.27 6.08
N ARG A 84 6.56 -2.75 5.72
CA ARG A 84 6.83 -3.26 4.37
C ARG A 84 6.48 -4.72 4.28
N ARG A 85 5.52 -5.04 3.41
CA ARG A 85 5.18 -6.41 3.05
C ARG A 85 5.93 -6.84 1.79
N LEU A 86 6.08 -8.13 1.58
CA LEU A 86 6.55 -8.68 0.31
C LEU A 86 5.55 -8.33 -0.81
N GLY A 87 6.05 -7.84 -1.93
CA GLY A 87 5.28 -7.64 -3.14
C GLY A 87 4.82 -8.99 -3.71
N THR A 88 3.64 -9.03 -4.30
CA THR A 88 3.08 -10.25 -4.91
C THR A 88 3.65 -10.55 -6.30
N GLY A 89 4.72 -9.87 -6.72
CA GLY A 89 5.43 -10.15 -7.97
C GLY A 89 4.69 -9.78 -9.27
N ASN A 90 3.49 -9.26 -9.19
CA ASN A 90 2.73 -8.79 -10.35
C ASN A 90 2.65 -7.25 -10.34
N GLY A 91 3.69 -6.60 -10.81
CA GLY A 91 3.53 -5.33 -11.50
C GLY A 91 3.56 -4.01 -10.74
N ASP A 92 4.14 -3.91 -9.52
CA ASP A 92 4.52 -2.59 -8.99
C ASP A 92 5.91 -2.14 -9.50
N SER A 93 6.25 -2.48 -10.74
CA SER A 93 7.40 -1.91 -11.44
C SER A 93 7.07 -0.50 -11.95
N ASN A 94 6.74 0.41 -11.05
CA ASN A 94 6.93 1.83 -11.32
C ASN A 94 8.37 2.22 -10.90
N ALA A 95 9.36 1.51 -11.45
CA ALA A 95 10.69 2.04 -11.63
C ALA A 95 10.54 3.14 -12.69
N GLY A 96 10.54 4.39 -12.25
CA GLY A 96 10.65 5.53 -13.15
C GLY A 96 11.80 5.30 -14.14
N PRO A 97 11.71 5.87 -15.36
CA PRO A 97 12.74 5.67 -16.36
C PRO A 97 14.08 6.13 -15.77
N ALA A 98 14.99 5.17 -15.62
CA ALA A 98 16.38 5.51 -15.36
C ALA A 98 16.84 6.46 -16.46
N ASP A 99 17.33 7.60 -16.05
CA ASP A 99 18.00 8.63 -16.83
C ASP A 99 18.95 7.99 -17.83
N VAL A 100 18.48 7.82 -19.07
CA VAL A 100 19.33 7.45 -20.20
C VAL A 100 19.82 8.79 -20.77
N LEU A 101 20.98 9.21 -20.31
CA LEU A 101 21.74 10.27 -20.97
C LEU A 101 21.96 9.91 -22.44
N PRO A 102 21.63 10.77 -23.41
CA PRO A 102 21.91 10.55 -24.81
C PRO A 102 23.40 10.74 -25.07
N GLY A 103 24.12 9.65 -25.35
CA GLY A 103 25.46 9.69 -25.89
C GLY A 103 25.41 9.97 -27.41
N PRO A 104 26.46 10.65 -28.00
CA PRO A 104 26.41 11.14 -29.35
C PRO A 104 26.49 10.03 -30.41
N ALA A 105 25.78 10.28 -31.49
CA ALA A 105 25.71 9.48 -32.69
C ALA A 105 27.08 9.17 -33.32
N ALA A 106 27.34 7.93 -33.68
CA ALA A 106 28.35 7.57 -34.67
C ALA A 106 27.80 6.56 -35.69
N ALA A 107 28.09 6.87 -36.92
CA ALA A 107 27.59 6.45 -38.20
C ALA A 107 27.57 4.94 -38.50
N ALA A 108 26.63 4.63 -39.36
CA ALA A 108 26.47 3.55 -40.32
C ALA A 108 27.64 2.57 -40.62
N ALA A 109 27.33 1.26 -40.54
CA ALA A 109 27.88 0.24 -41.46
C ALA A 109 26.90 -0.94 -41.60
N GLN A 110 26.69 -1.35 -42.84
CA GLN A 110 25.75 -2.35 -43.34
C GLN A 110 26.16 -3.81 -43.06
N PRO A 111 25.34 -4.78 -43.43
CA PRO A 111 25.27 -6.08 -42.75
C PRO A 111 26.18 -7.17 -43.37
N ALA A 112 26.72 -8.00 -42.51
CA ALA A 112 27.32 -9.29 -42.94
C ALA A 112 26.47 -10.46 -42.41
N ALA A 113 26.28 -11.44 -43.29
CA ALA A 113 25.45 -12.62 -43.15
C ALA A 113 25.87 -13.57 -42.01
N PRO A 114 24.99 -14.48 -41.59
CA PRO A 114 25.16 -15.28 -40.36
C PRO A 114 26.05 -16.52 -40.62
N ALA A 115 27.03 -16.72 -39.75
CA ALA A 115 27.76 -17.99 -39.63
C ALA A 115 27.08 -18.89 -38.56
N PRO A 116 26.94 -20.21 -38.79
CA PRO A 116 26.29 -21.11 -37.87
C PRO A 116 27.19 -21.55 -36.72
N GLY A 117 26.65 -21.56 -35.54
CA GLY A 117 27.07 -22.45 -34.46
C GLY A 117 28.21 -21.99 -33.56
N LYS A 118 27.87 -21.25 -32.50
CA LYS A 118 28.47 -21.42 -31.17
C LYS A 118 27.50 -20.87 -30.14
N THR A 119 26.76 -21.75 -29.48
CA THR A 119 26.04 -21.46 -28.25
C THR A 119 27.03 -20.87 -27.25
N PRO A 120 26.78 -19.63 -26.73
CA PRO A 120 27.66 -19.12 -25.70
C PRO A 120 27.52 -19.98 -24.44
N PRO A 121 28.63 -20.28 -23.73
CA PRO A 121 28.58 -21.04 -22.50
C PRO A 121 27.67 -20.29 -21.52
N ARG A 122 26.63 -20.96 -21.03
CA ARG A 122 25.85 -20.52 -19.89
C ARG A 122 26.82 -20.32 -18.73
N ARG A 123 27.19 -19.11 -18.44
CA ARG A 123 27.86 -18.76 -17.19
C ARG A 123 26.95 -19.18 -16.05
N GLY A 124 27.22 -20.33 -15.44
CA GLY A 124 26.63 -20.78 -14.19
C GLY A 124 27.15 -19.94 -13.05
N GLY A 125 26.70 -18.70 -12.98
CA GLY A 125 26.80 -17.93 -11.76
C GLY A 125 25.65 -18.32 -10.81
N PRO A 126 25.82 -18.17 -9.49
CA PRO A 126 24.71 -18.35 -8.57
C PRO A 126 23.53 -17.49 -9.03
N PRO A 127 22.28 -17.97 -8.88
CA PRO A 127 21.10 -17.20 -9.29
C PRO A 127 21.21 -15.84 -8.64
N VAL A 128 21.25 -14.78 -9.46
CA VAL A 128 21.21 -13.40 -8.97
C VAL A 128 20.03 -13.36 -8.01
N LEU A 129 20.29 -13.06 -6.73
CA LEU A 129 19.26 -12.89 -5.72
C LEU A 129 18.20 -12.00 -6.34
N ARG A 130 17.04 -12.56 -6.65
CA ARG A 130 15.93 -11.78 -7.18
C ARG A 130 15.67 -10.70 -6.14
N ARG A 131 15.75 -9.45 -6.57
CA ARG A 131 15.45 -8.32 -5.71
C ARG A 131 14.11 -8.59 -5.04
N ILE A 132 14.12 -8.72 -3.73
CA ILE A 132 12.90 -8.93 -2.96
C ILE A 132 12.11 -7.62 -3.10
N ASP A 133 11.04 -7.69 -3.87
CA ASP A 133 10.15 -6.55 -4.02
C ASP A 133 9.29 -6.42 -2.78
N THR A 134 9.26 -5.22 -2.20
CA THR A 134 8.49 -4.93 -0.99
C THR A 134 7.70 -3.65 -1.17
N SER A 135 6.52 -3.61 -0.60
CA SER A 135 5.62 -2.47 -0.68
C SER A 135 5.12 -2.07 0.71
N PRO A 136 5.14 -0.77 1.07
CA PRO A 136 4.70 -0.33 2.39
C PRO A 136 3.17 -0.33 2.48
N VAL A 137 2.68 -0.71 3.65
CA VAL A 137 1.31 -0.49 4.13
C VAL A 137 1.41 0.39 5.36
N GLY A 138 0.69 1.49 5.35
CA GLY A 138 0.63 2.42 6.46
C GLY A 138 -0.64 2.24 7.27
N PHE A 139 -0.53 2.46 8.57
CA PHE A 139 -1.61 2.38 9.55
C PHE A 139 -1.58 3.64 10.40
N ALA A 140 -2.69 4.36 10.47
CA ALA A 140 -2.91 5.37 11.48
C ALA A 140 -3.99 4.88 12.44
N VAL A 141 -3.60 4.70 13.70
CA VAL A 141 -4.40 4.05 14.74
C VAL A 141 -4.85 5.09 15.74
N PHE A 142 -6.12 5.43 15.69
CA PHE A 142 -6.80 6.28 16.67
C PHE A 142 -7.54 5.39 17.68
N ASP A 143 -8.08 5.97 18.73
CA ASP A 143 -8.80 5.22 19.76
C ASP A 143 -9.87 4.28 19.20
N ARG A 144 -10.71 4.78 18.29
CA ARG A 144 -11.83 4.01 17.70
C ARG A 144 -11.89 4.10 16.17
N VAL A 145 -10.84 4.55 15.53
CA VAL A 145 -10.72 4.59 14.07
C VAL A 145 -9.37 4.01 13.66
N LEU A 146 -9.39 3.08 12.73
CA LEU A 146 -8.22 2.56 12.06
C LEU A 146 -8.23 3.02 10.61
N LEU A 147 -7.25 3.79 10.20
CA LEU A 147 -7.01 4.09 8.79
C LEU A 147 -5.85 3.24 8.27
N THR A 148 -6.06 2.55 7.16
CA THR A 148 -4.98 1.84 6.45
C THR A 148 -4.82 2.37 5.05
N VAL A 149 -3.55 2.64 4.66
CA VAL A 149 -3.17 3.07 3.32
C VAL A 149 -2.22 2.03 2.73
N HIS A 150 -2.60 1.45 1.60
CA HIS A 150 -1.95 0.28 1.02
C HIS A 150 -1.81 0.43 -0.51
N PRO A 151 -1.00 -0.40 -1.18
CA PRO A 151 -0.97 -0.50 -2.63
C PRO A 151 -2.36 -0.87 -3.19
N PRO A 152 -2.67 -0.52 -4.46
CA PRO A 152 -3.99 -0.80 -5.05
C PRO A 152 -4.35 -2.30 -5.08
N ASP A 153 -3.36 -3.18 -5.23
CA ASP A 153 -3.48 -4.64 -5.37
C ASP A 153 -3.21 -5.40 -4.04
N CYS A 154 -3.67 -4.88 -2.93
CA CYS A 154 -3.42 -5.46 -1.62
C CYS A 154 -4.30 -6.69 -1.34
N LEU A 155 -3.88 -7.87 -1.81
CA LEU A 155 -4.57 -9.15 -1.55
C LEU A 155 -4.72 -9.44 -0.05
N VAL A 156 -3.77 -9.03 0.79
CA VAL A 156 -3.85 -9.22 2.25
C VAL A 156 -5.08 -8.52 2.82
N ARG A 157 -5.31 -7.26 2.41
CA ARG A 157 -6.51 -6.51 2.80
C ARG A 157 -7.79 -7.23 2.38
N ASP A 158 -7.86 -7.67 1.11
CA ASP A 158 -9.08 -8.27 0.56
C ASP A 158 -9.37 -9.62 1.22
N THR A 159 -8.34 -10.45 1.42
CA THR A 159 -8.47 -11.72 2.13
C THR A 159 -8.89 -11.50 3.59
N TYR A 160 -8.30 -10.52 4.27
CA TYR A 160 -8.66 -10.22 5.65
C TYR A 160 -10.08 -9.69 5.77
N ALA A 161 -10.48 -8.75 4.92
CA ALA A 161 -11.85 -8.24 4.87
C ALA A 161 -12.87 -9.36 4.60
N THR A 162 -12.58 -10.26 3.65
CA THR A 162 -13.45 -11.42 3.36
C THR A 162 -13.57 -12.33 4.58
N ARG A 163 -12.46 -12.62 5.27
CA ARG A 163 -12.48 -13.44 6.49
C ARG A 163 -13.27 -12.78 7.62
N LEU A 164 -13.09 -11.47 7.82
CA LEU A 164 -13.84 -10.74 8.83
C LEU A 164 -15.35 -10.78 8.56
N LEU A 165 -15.76 -10.55 7.31
CA LEU A 165 -17.17 -10.61 6.92
C LEU A 165 -17.77 -12.02 7.02
N ALA A 166 -16.96 -13.06 6.82
CA ALA A 166 -17.39 -14.44 6.94
C ALA A 166 -17.42 -14.96 8.39
N ALA A 167 -16.67 -14.33 9.30
CA ALA A 167 -16.52 -14.76 10.68
C ALA A 167 -17.70 -14.38 11.61
N VAL A 168 -18.79 -13.88 11.05
CA VAL A 168 -19.96 -13.37 11.76
C VAL A 168 -20.94 -14.50 12.11
N PRO A 169 -20.67 -15.47 12.89
CA PRO A 169 -21.39 -15.67 14.15
C PRO A 169 -20.68 -16.50 15.23
N SER A 170 -19.40 -16.42 15.35
CA SER A 170 -18.65 -17.33 16.25
C SER A 170 -17.73 -16.61 17.24
N ILE A 171 -18.14 -15.45 17.74
CA ILE A 171 -17.48 -14.87 18.92
C ILE A 171 -18.46 -15.03 20.07
N PRO A 172 -18.17 -15.94 21.03
CA PRO A 172 -19.00 -16.11 22.22
C PRO A 172 -18.96 -14.89 23.12
#